data_8e60c65d207a363d742f69039a720582
#
_entry.id   8e60c65d207a363d742f69039a720582
#
_cell.length_a   1.000
_cell.length_b   1.000
_cell.length_c   1.000
_cell.angle_alpha   90.00
_cell.angle_beta   90.00
_cell.angle_gamma   90.00
#
_symmetry.space_group_name_H-M   'P 1'
#
loop_
_entity.id
_entity.type
_entity.pdbx_description
1 polymer ?
#
loop_
_entity_poly.entity_id
_entity_poly.type
_entity_poly.pdbx_seq_one_letter_code
_entity_poly.pdbx_strand_id
1 'polypeptide(L)'
;MKTLLIAFSLAAFTAAAADKPGTAKVTGTVVTPKAVNNISGFTLELRLYEYDPFLADVSADLVAKLRVKNLAHKKGKETKTEFTLTESSNIKPRRSYYITCFVIDAKGKRHLMGEKDGKRGLCKVLTGGNPNKVNLILRDLRK
;
A
#
# COMPACT_ATOMS: atom_id res chain seq x y z
N MET A 1 3.63 -49.63 52.00
CA MET A 1 4.20 -49.31 50.69
C MET A 1 3.56 -48.05 50.18
N LYS A 2 4.32 -46.94 50.19
CA LYS A 2 3.84 -45.65 49.69
C LYS A 2 4.38 -45.45 48.26
N THR A 3 3.50 -45.50 47.28
CA THR A 3 3.84 -45.30 45.88
C THR A 3 3.90 -43.79 45.61
N LEU A 4 5.11 -43.26 45.29
CA LEU A 4 5.34 -41.86 44.95
C LEU A 4 5.11 -41.71 43.47
N LEU A 5 4.03 -40.97 43.05
CA LEU A 5 3.78 -40.59 41.70
C LEU A 5 4.60 -39.31 41.40
N ILE A 6 5.60 -39.44 40.53
CA ILE A 6 6.33 -38.28 39.99
C ILE A 6 5.57 -37.80 38.77
N ALA A 7 4.91 -36.63 38.85
CA ALA A 7 4.34 -35.94 37.71
C ALA A 7 5.42 -35.24 36.91
N PHE A 8 5.69 -35.74 35.70
CA PHE A 8 6.53 -35.03 34.71
C PHE A 8 5.73 -33.90 34.08
N SER A 9 6.09 -32.67 34.45
CA SER A 9 5.55 -31.47 33.81
C SER A 9 6.30 -31.26 32.47
N LEU A 10 5.59 -31.51 31.36
CA LEU A 10 6.09 -31.25 30.01
C LEU A 10 5.93 -29.76 29.74
N ALA A 11 6.99 -28.97 29.89
CA ALA A 11 7.03 -27.59 29.48
C ALA A 11 7.02 -27.53 27.96
N ALA A 12 5.90 -27.16 27.37
CA ALA A 12 5.80 -26.86 25.95
C ALA A 12 6.56 -25.56 25.66
N PHE A 13 7.75 -25.67 25.06
CA PHE A 13 8.44 -24.56 24.45
C PHE A 13 7.66 -24.17 23.19
N THR A 14 6.83 -23.14 23.26
CA THR A 14 6.35 -22.44 22.08
C THR A 14 7.52 -21.69 21.47
N ALA A 15 8.14 -22.24 20.43
CA ALA A 15 9.06 -21.52 19.60
C ALA A 15 8.27 -20.38 18.94
N ALA A 16 8.51 -19.14 19.38
CA ALA A 16 8.08 -17.96 18.65
C ALA A 16 8.68 -18.06 17.25
N ALA A 17 7.81 -18.18 16.23
CA ALA A 17 8.25 -18.11 14.85
C ALA A 17 8.91 -16.75 14.67
N ALA A 18 10.22 -16.74 14.43
CA ALA A 18 10.94 -15.55 14.04
C ALA A 18 10.26 -15.03 12.77
N ASP A 19 9.71 -13.81 12.83
CA ASP A 19 9.13 -13.15 11.68
C ASP A 19 10.17 -13.18 10.55
N LYS A 20 9.85 -13.90 9.49
CA LYS A 20 10.61 -13.81 8.24
C LYS A 20 10.67 -12.34 7.87
N PRO A 21 11.83 -11.77 7.48
CA PRO A 21 11.92 -10.40 7.03
C PRO A 21 10.79 -10.16 6.03
N GLY A 22 9.87 -9.27 6.39
CA GLY A 22 8.58 -9.19 5.73
C GLY A 22 8.74 -8.72 4.30
N THR A 23 8.13 -9.42 3.37
CA THR A 23 7.85 -8.93 2.02
C THR A 23 7.20 -7.58 2.10
N ALA A 24 7.66 -6.62 1.30
CA ALA A 24 7.03 -5.31 1.21
C ALA A 24 5.59 -5.48 0.71
N LYS A 25 4.62 -5.36 1.60
CA LYS A 25 3.19 -5.48 1.29
C LYS A 25 2.44 -4.26 1.80
N VAL A 26 1.76 -3.56 0.89
CA VAL A 26 0.88 -2.45 1.22
C VAL A 26 -0.51 -2.75 0.68
N THR A 27 -1.50 -2.63 1.54
CA THR A 27 -2.92 -2.82 1.20
C THR A 27 -3.67 -1.51 1.38
N GLY A 28 -4.83 -1.42 0.78
CA GLY A 28 -5.70 -0.27 1.02
C GLY A 28 -6.89 -0.18 0.10
N THR A 29 -7.52 0.97 0.16
CA THR A 29 -8.69 1.31 -0.64
C THR A 29 -8.44 2.61 -1.38
N VAL A 30 -8.76 2.63 -2.66
CA VAL A 30 -8.84 3.86 -3.46
C VAL A 30 -10.30 4.26 -3.57
N VAL A 31 -10.61 5.44 -3.09
CA VAL A 31 -11.96 6.02 -3.10
C VAL A 31 -12.06 7.01 -4.25
N THR A 32 -13.01 6.81 -5.14
CA THR A 32 -13.40 7.80 -6.15
C THR A 32 -14.62 8.55 -5.62
N PRO A 33 -14.48 9.85 -5.27
CA PRO A 33 -15.57 10.64 -4.69
C PRO A 33 -16.73 10.85 -5.65
N LYS A 34 -17.91 11.10 -5.11
CA LYS A 34 -19.15 11.39 -5.86
C LYS A 34 -19.02 12.55 -6.84
N ALA A 35 -18.17 13.54 -6.55
CA ALA A 35 -17.97 14.73 -7.37
C ALA A 35 -17.13 14.48 -8.63
N VAL A 36 -16.42 13.36 -8.70
CA VAL A 36 -15.62 12.98 -9.87
C VAL A 36 -16.55 12.68 -11.05
N ASN A 37 -16.16 13.15 -12.24
CA ASN A 37 -16.92 12.88 -13.47
C ASN A 37 -16.91 11.39 -13.83
N ASN A 38 -17.81 11.00 -14.72
CA ASN A 38 -17.88 9.63 -15.22
C ASN A 38 -16.52 9.19 -15.78
N ILE A 39 -16.11 7.98 -15.41
CA ILE A 39 -14.91 7.32 -15.90
C ILE A 39 -15.30 5.97 -16.49
N SER A 40 -14.74 5.64 -17.64
CA SER A 40 -14.91 4.34 -18.28
C SER A 40 -13.65 3.96 -19.05
N GLY A 41 -13.20 2.74 -18.88
CA GLY A 41 -12.04 2.20 -19.61
C GLY A 41 -10.67 2.78 -19.20
N PHE A 42 -10.60 3.51 -18.09
CA PHE A 42 -9.34 4.02 -17.56
C PHE A 42 -8.60 2.93 -16.76
N THR A 43 -7.34 3.20 -16.46
CA THR A 43 -6.51 2.33 -15.63
C THR A 43 -6.15 3.04 -14.33
N LEU A 44 -6.38 2.38 -13.20
CA LEU A 44 -5.83 2.78 -11.92
C LEU A 44 -4.41 2.22 -11.81
N GLU A 45 -3.43 3.10 -11.67
CA GLU A 45 -2.03 2.72 -11.52
C GLU A 45 -1.52 3.11 -10.14
N LEU A 46 -1.07 2.12 -9.38
CA LEU A 46 -0.39 2.31 -8.10
C LEU A 46 1.07 1.90 -8.25
N ARG A 47 1.96 2.67 -7.66
CA ARG A 47 3.40 2.39 -7.64
C ARG A 47 3.95 2.58 -6.24
N LEU A 48 4.76 1.62 -5.79
CA LEU A 48 5.53 1.69 -4.56
C LEU A 48 6.97 2.05 -4.91
N TYR A 49 7.49 3.08 -4.24
CA TYR A 49 8.85 3.54 -4.40
C TYR A 49 9.63 3.41 -3.10
N GLU A 50 10.92 3.10 -3.24
CA GLU A 50 11.92 3.12 -2.17
C GLU A 50 12.86 4.29 -2.40
N TYR A 51 13.24 5.01 -1.35
CA TYR A 51 14.23 6.09 -1.44
C TYR A 51 15.07 6.18 -0.16
N ASP A 52 16.25 6.78 -0.30
CA ASP A 52 17.09 7.11 0.84
C ASP A 52 16.72 8.50 1.36
N PRO A 53 16.23 8.64 2.61
CA PRO A 53 15.82 9.94 3.14
C PRO A 53 17.00 10.91 3.37
N PHE A 54 18.24 10.42 3.34
CA PHE A 54 19.44 11.25 3.50
C PHE A 54 20.07 11.70 2.17
N LEU A 55 19.58 11.20 1.04
CA LEU A 55 20.07 11.50 -0.30
C LEU A 55 18.99 12.23 -1.10
N ALA A 56 18.91 13.55 -0.92
CA ALA A 56 17.87 14.39 -1.52
C ALA A 56 17.88 14.39 -3.07
N ASP A 57 19.05 14.23 -3.68
CA ASP A 57 19.24 14.34 -5.13
C ASP A 57 19.20 12.99 -5.87
N VAL A 58 18.94 11.90 -5.16
CA VAL A 58 18.84 10.56 -5.75
C VAL A 58 17.39 10.21 -6.03
N SER A 59 17.13 9.78 -7.26
CA SER A 59 15.78 9.32 -7.66
C SER A 59 15.35 8.11 -6.83
N ALA A 60 14.05 8.05 -6.50
CA ALA A 60 13.46 6.89 -5.87
C ALA A 60 13.39 5.70 -6.83
N ASP A 61 13.63 4.51 -6.30
CA ASP A 61 13.55 3.26 -7.04
C ASP A 61 12.13 2.72 -7.06
N LEU A 62 11.64 2.31 -8.23
CA LEU A 62 10.35 1.65 -8.36
C LEU A 62 10.46 0.21 -7.82
N VAL A 63 9.73 -0.09 -6.76
CA VAL A 63 9.78 -1.40 -6.08
C VAL A 63 8.64 -2.31 -6.53
N ALA A 64 7.43 -1.77 -6.63
CA ALA A 64 6.26 -2.53 -7.07
C ALA A 64 5.30 -1.66 -7.85
N LYS A 65 4.55 -2.30 -8.77
CA LYS A 65 3.54 -1.63 -9.61
C LYS A 65 2.31 -2.51 -9.74
N LEU A 66 1.15 -1.92 -9.55
CA LEU A 66 -0.15 -2.53 -9.78
C LEU A 66 -0.94 -1.70 -10.80
N ARG A 67 -1.57 -2.37 -11.75
CA ARG A 67 -2.52 -1.77 -12.70
C ARG A 67 -3.86 -2.48 -12.62
N VAL A 68 -4.90 -1.73 -12.31
CA VAL A 68 -6.29 -2.19 -12.37
C VAL A 68 -6.93 -1.58 -13.62
N LYS A 69 -7.14 -2.40 -14.64
CA LYS A 69 -7.74 -1.98 -15.92
C LYS A 69 -9.25 -1.86 -15.83
N ASN A 70 -9.83 -1.16 -16.80
CA ASN A 70 -11.28 -0.98 -16.94
C ASN A 70 -11.94 -0.34 -15.72
N LEU A 71 -11.25 0.62 -15.10
CA LEU A 71 -11.84 1.40 -14.02
C LEU A 71 -13.08 2.12 -14.53
N ALA A 72 -14.18 1.95 -13.81
CA ALA A 72 -15.46 2.61 -14.10
C ALA A 72 -15.96 3.35 -12.86
N HIS A 73 -16.50 4.54 -13.07
CA HIS A 73 -17.11 5.36 -12.03
C HIS A 73 -18.26 6.19 -12.60
N LYS A 74 -19.35 6.31 -11.86
CA LYS A 74 -20.48 7.20 -12.16
C LYS A 74 -20.47 8.38 -11.21
N LYS A 75 -20.53 9.59 -11.76
CA LYS A 75 -20.75 10.82 -11.00
C LYS A 75 -22.01 10.69 -10.12
N GLY A 76 -21.92 11.17 -8.90
CA GLY A 76 -23.00 11.07 -7.91
C GLY A 76 -22.97 9.82 -7.04
N LYS A 77 -22.14 8.83 -7.36
CA LYS A 77 -21.91 7.63 -6.52
C LYS A 77 -20.45 7.58 -6.10
N GLU A 78 -20.17 7.13 -4.88
CA GLU A 78 -18.83 6.83 -4.44
C GLU A 78 -18.42 5.44 -4.93
N THR A 79 -17.22 5.31 -5.47
CA THR A 79 -16.66 4.01 -5.89
C THR A 79 -15.43 3.71 -5.05
N LYS A 80 -15.33 2.47 -4.54
CA LYS A 80 -14.20 1.98 -3.77
C LYS A 80 -13.53 0.85 -4.51
N THR A 81 -12.21 0.91 -4.64
CA THR A 81 -11.38 -0.13 -5.25
C THR A 81 -10.32 -0.56 -4.24
N GLU A 82 -10.37 -1.81 -3.82
CA GLU A 82 -9.35 -2.37 -2.94
C GLU A 82 -8.09 -2.73 -3.73
N PHE A 83 -6.93 -2.60 -3.09
CA PHE A 83 -5.67 -2.96 -3.71
C PHE A 83 -4.70 -3.65 -2.74
N THR A 84 -3.81 -4.43 -3.32
CA THR A 84 -2.65 -5.01 -2.65
C THR A 84 -1.44 -4.81 -3.54
N LEU A 85 -0.44 -4.08 -3.05
CA LEU A 85 0.89 -3.98 -3.65
C LEU A 85 1.82 -4.92 -2.89
N THR A 86 2.41 -5.87 -3.58
CA THR A 86 3.36 -6.82 -3.00
C THR A 86 4.63 -6.83 -3.82
N GLU A 87 5.76 -6.79 -3.14
CA GLU A 87 7.08 -6.98 -3.72
C GLU A 87 7.78 -8.11 -2.98
N SER A 88 8.51 -8.94 -3.72
CA SER A 88 9.25 -10.07 -3.16
C SER A 88 10.48 -9.68 -2.35
N SER A 89 10.95 -8.44 -2.51
CA SER A 89 12.10 -7.92 -1.77
C SER A 89 11.75 -7.58 -0.32
N ASN A 90 12.73 -7.77 0.55
CA ASN A 90 12.59 -7.41 1.96
C ASN A 90 12.57 -5.90 2.15
N ILE A 91 11.72 -5.45 3.10
CA ILE A 91 11.73 -4.06 3.58
C ILE A 91 13.09 -3.78 4.22
N LYS A 92 13.73 -2.69 3.81
CA LYS A 92 15.00 -2.22 4.36
C LYS A 92 14.71 -1.16 5.44
N PRO A 93 15.08 -1.37 6.72
CA PRO A 93 14.70 -0.49 7.84
C PRO A 93 15.19 0.95 7.72
N ARG A 94 16.33 1.16 7.02
CA ARG A 94 16.93 2.49 6.81
C ARG A 94 16.42 3.23 5.58
N ARG A 95 15.57 2.57 4.78
CA ARG A 95 14.96 3.17 3.58
C ARG A 95 13.56 3.66 3.90
N SER A 96 13.13 4.62 3.14
CA SER A 96 11.76 5.13 3.20
C SER A 96 10.98 4.70 1.97
N TYR A 97 9.67 4.53 2.15
CA TYR A 97 8.77 4.06 1.09
C TYR A 97 7.59 5.00 0.96
N TYR A 98 7.12 5.19 -0.28
CA TYR A 98 5.87 5.91 -0.54
C TYR A 98 5.12 5.31 -1.73
N ILE A 99 3.81 5.55 -1.77
CA ILE A 99 2.94 5.14 -2.86
C ILE A 99 2.55 6.36 -3.69
N THR A 100 2.51 6.19 -5.01
CA THR A 100 1.77 7.05 -5.93
C THR A 100 0.57 6.32 -6.48
N CYS A 101 -0.53 7.05 -6.70
CA CYS A 101 -1.76 6.53 -7.26
C CYS A 101 -2.27 7.49 -8.32
N PHE A 102 -2.46 7.00 -9.54
CA PHE A 102 -3.00 7.80 -10.65
C PHE A 102 -4.07 7.02 -11.39
N VAL A 103 -5.05 7.74 -11.90
CA VAL A 103 -5.98 7.23 -12.92
C VAL A 103 -5.53 7.78 -14.26
N ILE A 104 -5.24 6.89 -15.18
CA ILE A 104 -4.68 7.18 -16.50
C ILE A 104 -5.62 6.69 -17.61
N ASP A 105 -5.66 7.42 -18.72
CA ASP A 105 -6.38 6.98 -19.93
C ASP A 105 -5.56 5.99 -20.78
N ALA A 106 -6.13 5.56 -21.90
CA ALA A 106 -5.47 4.64 -22.83
C ALA A 106 -4.18 5.20 -23.43
N LYS A 107 -4.00 6.52 -23.44
CA LYS A 107 -2.80 7.21 -23.93
C LYS A 107 -1.77 7.44 -22.82
N GLY A 108 -2.05 7.00 -21.60
CA GLY A 108 -1.17 7.18 -20.43
C GLY A 108 -1.26 8.57 -19.78
N LYS A 109 -2.22 9.42 -20.20
CA LYS A 109 -2.43 10.73 -19.58
C LYS A 109 -3.07 10.56 -18.21
N ARG A 110 -2.50 11.24 -17.21
CA ARG A 110 -3.02 11.26 -15.84
C ARG A 110 -4.21 12.22 -15.74
N HIS A 111 -5.31 11.76 -15.18
CA HIS A 111 -6.53 12.53 -14.96
C HIS A 111 -6.81 12.78 -13.48
N LEU A 112 -6.61 11.76 -12.65
CA LEU A 112 -6.81 11.84 -11.21
C LEU A 112 -5.57 11.38 -10.48
N MET A 113 -5.40 11.87 -9.25
CA MET A 113 -4.34 11.48 -8.32
C MET A 113 -4.94 11.07 -6.98
N GLY A 114 -4.43 10.00 -6.39
CA GLY A 114 -4.79 9.56 -5.05
C GLY A 114 -3.95 10.26 -3.98
N GLU A 115 -4.62 10.80 -2.98
CA GLU A 115 -4.01 11.43 -1.81
C GLU A 115 -4.40 10.67 -0.55
N LYS A 116 -3.43 10.44 0.35
CA LYS A 116 -3.68 9.73 1.62
C LYS A 116 -4.68 10.52 2.47
N ASP A 117 -5.82 9.90 2.76
CA ASP A 117 -6.92 10.50 3.53
C ASP A 117 -7.35 11.89 2.99
N GLY A 118 -7.19 12.11 1.67
CA GLY A 118 -7.49 13.38 1.02
C GLY A 118 -6.50 14.52 1.33
N LYS A 119 -5.35 14.23 1.94
CA LYS A 119 -4.33 15.21 2.29
C LYS A 119 -3.20 15.21 1.27
N ARG A 120 -2.81 16.38 0.82
CA ARG A 120 -1.66 16.56 -0.09
C ARG A 120 -0.36 16.13 0.57
N GLY A 121 0.54 15.56 -0.22
CA GLY A 121 1.87 15.14 0.20
C GLY A 121 2.19 13.69 -0.18
N LEU A 122 3.39 13.25 0.17
CA LEU A 122 3.79 11.87 -0.06
C LEU A 122 3.01 10.91 0.83
N CYS A 123 2.42 9.90 0.22
CA CYS A 123 1.80 8.79 0.93
C CYS A 123 2.87 7.83 1.45
N LYS A 124 3.54 8.19 2.56
CA LYS A 124 4.58 7.36 3.19
C LYS A 124 3.97 6.10 3.81
N VAL A 125 4.69 4.99 3.65
CA VAL A 125 4.26 3.64 4.09
C VAL A 125 5.44 2.82 4.62
N LEU A 126 5.17 1.71 5.30
CA LEU A 126 6.06 0.61 5.68
C LEU A 126 7.11 0.93 6.74
N THR A 127 7.88 1.98 6.61
CA THR A 127 9.00 2.29 7.50
C THR A 127 8.81 3.60 8.27
N GLY A 128 9.58 3.83 9.33
CA GLY A 128 9.51 5.06 10.11
C GLY A 128 8.18 5.27 10.83
N GLY A 129 7.52 4.19 11.25
CA GLY A 129 6.20 4.26 11.91
C GLY A 129 5.03 4.53 10.94
N ASN A 130 5.29 4.56 9.63
CA ASN A 130 4.23 4.71 8.63
C ASN A 130 3.43 3.42 8.44
N PRO A 131 2.12 3.51 8.14
CA PRO A 131 1.25 2.34 8.04
C PRO A 131 1.57 1.50 6.79
N ASN A 132 1.17 0.23 6.83
CA ASN A 132 1.12 -0.66 5.67
C ASN A 132 -0.28 -0.79 5.06
N LYS A 133 -1.28 -0.14 5.66
CA LYS A 133 -2.65 -0.03 5.14
C LYS A 133 -3.02 1.44 5.01
N VAL A 134 -3.45 1.84 3.80
CA VAL A 134 -3.75 3.24 3.50
C VAL A 134 -5.07 3.40 2.77
N ASN A 135 -5.71 4.54 2.99
CA ASN A 135 -6.89 4.98 2.26
C ASN A 135 -6.49 6.14 1.34
N LEU A 136 -6.71 5.98 0.04
CA LEU A 136 -6.38 6.97 -0.98
C LEU A 136 -7.66 7.55 -1.55
N ILE A 137 -7.79 8.87 -1.52
CA ILE A 137 -8.93 9.58 -2.09
C ILE A 137 -8.49 10.26 -3.38
N LEU A 138 -9.17 9.95 -4.47
CA LEU A 138 -8.88 10.51 -5.79
C LEU A 138 -9.37 11.96 -5.89
N ARG A 139 -8.52 12.82 -6.45
CA ARG A 139 -8.89 14.17 -6.86
C ARG A 139 -8.52 14.44 -8.31
N ASP A 140 -9.22 15.37 -8.92
CA ASP A 140 -8.94 15.83 -10.28
C ASP A 140 -7.63 16.65 -10.31
N LEU A 141 -6.76 16.35 -11.28
CA LEU A 141 -5.49 17.07 -11.47
C LEU A 141 -5.65 18.43 -12.14
N ARG A 142 -6.85 18.71 -12.70
CA ARG A 142 -7.15 19.96 -13.39
C ARG A 142 -7.72 21.06 -12.49
N LYS A 143 -7.84 20.76 -11.20
CA LYS A 143 -8.40 21.70 -10.19
C LYS A 143 -7.34 22.18 -9.22
#